data_ec0ce378586430b7e6d38567ca91c9bf
#
_entry.id   ec0ce378586430b7e6d38567ca91c9bf
#
_cell.length_a   1.000
_cell.length_b   1.000
_cell.length_c   1.000
_cell.angle_alpha   90.00
_cell.angle_beta   90.00
_cell.angle_gamma   90.00
#
_symmetry.space_group_name_H-M   'P 1'
#
loop_
_entity.id
_entity.type
_entity.pdbx_description
1 polymer ?
#
loop_
_entity_poly.entity_id
_entity_poly.type
_entity_poly.pdbx_seq_one_letter_code
_entity_poly.pdbx_strand_id
1 'polypeptide(L)'
;MTAPTAPTLDVEALRTAPESTFALAAVLAEDVEWIDVDQRTQPRSPAVLHGREAVLEMIADAESRGITSRVTDGFAAGDRAALTVTCSYAGGGQVLCNALLDLRDGNIVRWFGVQAWDD
;
A
#
# COMPACT_ATOMS: atom_id res chain seq x y z
N MET A 1 -29.39 0.61 -21.26
CA MET A 1 -29.01 0.25 -19.90
C MET A 1 -27.50 0.01 -19.84
N THR A 2 -26.83 0.75 -18.99
CA THR A 2 -25.41 0.55 -18.80
C THR A 2 -25.17 -0.59 -17.82
N ALA A 3 -24.20 -1.46 -18.13
CA ALA A 3 -23.78 -2.47 -17.19
C ALA A 3 -23.20 -1.80 -15.93
N PRO A 4 -23.39 -2.38 -14.73
CA PRO A 4 -22.79 -1.82 -13.53
C PRO A 4 -21.26 -1.83 -13.67
N THR A 5 -20.64 -0.74 -13.27
CA THR A 5 -19.19 -0.64 -13.23
C THR A 5 -18.65 -1.62 -12.17
N ALA A 6 -17.64 -2.40 -12.53
CA ALA A 6 -17.00 -3.28 -11.56
C ALA A 6 -16.40 -2.43 -10.43
N PRO A 7 -16.43 -2.91 -9.17
CA PRO A 7 -15.80 -2.22 -8.05
C PRO A 7 -14.32 -1.98 -8.33
N THR A 8 -13.85 -0.78 -7.97
CA THR A 8 -12.43 -0.45 -8.01
C THR A 8 -12.02 0.17 -6.68
N LEU A 9 -10.73 0.42 -6.52
CA LEU A 9 -10.22 1.05 -5.30
C LEU A 9 -10.61 2.53 -5.28
N ASP A 10 -11.15 2.99 -4.16
CA ASP A 10 -11.45 4.41 -3.96
C ASP A 10 -10.20 5.12 -3.43
N VAL A 11 -9.38 5.59 -4.35
CA VAL A 11 -8.11 6.25 -4.02
C VAL A 11 -8.34 7.57 -3.28
N GLU A 12 -9.39 8.31 -3.64
CA GLU A 12 -9.68 9.58 -2.97
C GLU A 12 -10.05 9.36 -1.50
N ALA A 13 -10.80 8.31 -1.19
CA ALA A 13 -11.11 7.95 0.19
C ALA A 13 -9.84 7.61 0.97
N LEU A 14 -8.89 6.91 0.34
CA LEU A 14 -7.60 6.60 0.97
C LEU A 14 -6.77 7.86 1.22
N ARG A 15 -6.76 8.78 0.25
CA ARG A 15 -6.01 10.03 0.36
C ARG A 15 -6.52 10.94 1.47
N THR A 16 -7.83 10.98 1.66
CA THR A 16 -8.47 11.90 2.59
C THR A 16 -8.74 11.31 3.97
N ALA A 17 -8.52 10.01 4.14
CA ALA A 17 -8.71 9.34 5.43
C ALA A 17 -7.71 9.89 6.47
N PRO A 18 -8.18 10.23 7.70
CA PRO A 18 -7.27 10.70 8.76
C PRO A 18 -6.19 9.70 9.12
N GLU A 19 -6.50 8.41 9.01
CA GLU A 19 -5.58 7.31 9.28
C GLU A 19 -5.48 6.44 8.03
N SER A 20 -4.73 6.91 7.04
CA SER A 20 -4.66 6.26 5.73
C SER A 20 -4.11 4.83 5.79
N THR A 21 -3.26 4.52 6.77
CA THR A 21 -2.75 3.16 6.97
C THR A 21 -3.88 2.19 7.31
N PHE A 22 -4.78 2.58 8.21
CA PHE A 22 -5.96 1.77 8.55
C PHE A 22 -6.91 1.64 7.36
N ALA A 23 -7.12 2.72 6.62
CA ALA A 23 -7.97 2.69 5.43
C ALA A 23 -7.39 1.74 4.37
N LEU A 24 -6.08 1.74 4.19
CA LEU A 24 -5.40 0.81 3.28
C LEU A 24 -5.57 -0.63 3.76
N ALA A 25 -5.36 -0.88 5.06
CA ALA A 25 -5.50 -2.22 5.65
C ALA A 25 -6.89 -2.81 5.42
N ALA A 26 -7.93 -1.97 5.47
CA ALA A 26 -9.32 -2.41 5.30
C ALA A 26 -9.63 -2.91 3.89
N VAL A 27 -8.84 -2.55 2.88
CA VAL A 27 -9.06 -2.96 1.49
C VAL A 27 -8.09 -4.05 1.03
N LEU A 28 -7.32 -4.66 1.94
CA LEU A 28 -6.47 -5.79 1.61
C LEU A 28 -7.28 -7.08 1.55
N ALA A 29 -7.09 -7.87 0.50
CA ALA A 29 -7.66 -9.21 0.43
C ALA A 29 -6.97 -10.15 1.41
N GLU A 30 -7.65 -11.22 1.84
CA GLU A 30 -7.07 -12.21 2.76
C GLU A 30 -5.81 -12.86 2.20
N ASP A 31 -5.78 -13.08 0.89
CA ASP A 31 -4.69 -13.75 0.18
C ASP A 31 -3.73 -12.78 -0.51
N VAL A 32 -3.67 -11.54 -0.05
CA VAL A 32 -2.82 -10.52 -0.67
C VAL A 32 -1.37 -10.98 -0.71
N GLU A 33 -0.71 -10.71 -1.85
CA GLU A 33 0.73 -10.83 -1.99
C GLU A 33 1.32 -9.43 -1.97
N TRP A 34 2.18 -9.17 -1.00
CA TRP A 34 2.76 -7.85 -0.77
C TRP A 34 4.26 -7.92 -1.04
N ILE A 35 4.71 -7.22 -2.07
CA ILE A 35 6.10 -7.25 -2.54
C ILE A 35 6.66 -5.84 -2.46
N ASP A 36 7.79 -5.68 -1.77
CA ASP A 36 8.49 -4.41 -1.69
C ASP A 36 9.96 -4.55 -2.06
N VAL A 37 10.44 -3.62 -2.87
CA VAL A 37 11.86 -3.37 -3.05
C VAL A 37 12.20 -2.17 -2.17
N ASP A 38 13.01 -2.38 -1.16
CA ASP A 38 13.41 -1.33 -0.21
C ASP A 38 14.93 -1.15 -0.20
N GLN A 39 15.46 -0.37 0.74
CA GLN A 39 16.91 -0.12 0.80
C GLN A 39 17.73 -1.34 1.17
N ARG A 40 17.10 -2.40 1.70
CA ARG A 40 17.78 -3.64 2.14
C ARG A 40 17.64 -4.76 1.13
N THR A 41 16.83 -4.57 0.11
CA THR A 41 16.53 -5.60 -0.88
C THR A 41 17.00 -5.18 -2.27
N GLN A 42 16.99 -6.14 -3.17
CA GLN A 42 17.34 -5.92 -4.58
C GLN A 42 16.14 -6.29 -5.44
N PRO A 43 16.01 -5.71 -6.65
CA PRO A 43 14.89 -6.03 -7.53
C PRO A 43 14.70 -7.53 -7.80
N ARG A 44 15.79 -8.31 -7.84
CA ARG A 44 15.71 -9.76 -8.06
C ARG A 44 15.33 -10.54 -6.80
N SER A 45 15.41 -9.91 -5.63
CA SER A 45 15.16 -10.55 -4.33
C SER A 45 14.40 -9.59 -3.43
N PRO A 46 13.18 -9.20 -3.82
CA PRO A 46 12.40 -8.28 -3.01
C PRO A 46 11.92 -8.95 -1.72
N ALA A 47 11.47 -8.11 -0.77
CA ALA A 47 10.77 -8.61 0.40
C ALA A 47 9.35 -9.02 0.01
N VAL A 48 8.91 -10.20 0.39
CA VAL A 48 7.59 -10.72 0.05
C VAL A 48 6.86 -11.15 1.31
N LEU A 49 5.64 -10.67 1.46
CA LEU A 49 4.70 -11.11 2.50
C LEU A 49 3.49 -11.75 1.85
N HIS A 50 3.03 -12.86 2.40
CA HIS A 50 1.85 -13.56 1.93
C HIS A 50 0.75 -13.47 2.98
N GLY A 51 -0.42 -13.00 2.55
CA GLY A 51 -1.60 -12.96 3.38
C GLY A 51 -1.75 -11.64 4.14
N ARG A 52 -3.00 -11.32 4.40
CA ARG A 52 -3.40 -10.07 5.06
C ARG A 52 -2.80 -9.93 6.45
N GLU A 53 -2.77 -11.00 7.24
CA GLU A 53 -2.24 -10.94 8.60
C GLU A 53 -0.76 -10.54 8.64
N ALA A 54 0.05 -11.10 7.73
CA ALA A 54 1.47 -10.74 7.66
C ALA A 54 1.66 -9.26 7.33
N VAL A 55 0.85 -8.72 6.43
CA VAL A 55 0.89 -7.30 6.09
C VAL A 55 0.45 -6.43 7.28
N LEU A 56 -0.61 -6.82 7.98
CA LEU A 56 -1.07 -6.09 9.15
C LEU A 56 -0.05 -6.10 10.28
N GLU A 57 0.67 -7.19 10.48
CA GLU A 57 1.76 -7.26 11.45
C GLU A 57 2.91 -6.31 11.08
N MET A 58 3.26 -6.25 9.80
CA MET A 58 4.27 -5.30 9.31
C MET A 58 3.84 -3.85 9.57
N ILE A 59 2.59 -3.52 9.28
CA ILE A 59 2.05 -2.17 9.51
C ILE A 59 2.06 -1.84 11.00
N ALA A 60 1.61 -2.75 11.85
CA ALA A 60 1.60 -2.55 13.30
C ALA A 60 3.00 -2.38 13.87
N ASP A 61 3.97 -3.16 13.37
CA ASP A 61 5.37 -3.02 13.77
C ASP A 61 5.91 -1.62 13.41
N ALA A 62 5.64 -1.15 12.20
CA ALA A 62 6.06 0.18 11.77
C ALA A 62 5.44 1.27 12.64
N GLU A 63 4.15 1.18 12.94
CA GLU A 63 3.47 2.14 13.80
C GLU A 63 4.04 2.13 15.21
N SER A 64 4.38 0.96 15.75
CA SER A 64 4.98 0.83 17.08
C SER A 64 6.34 1.51 17.17
N ARG A 65 7.02 1.67 16.04
CA ARG A 65 8.30 2.38 15.95
C ARG A 65 8.15 3.86 15.58
N GLY A 66 6.91 4.38 15.60
CA GLY A 66 6.64 5.79 15.33
C GLY A 66 6.64 6.15 13.85
N ILE A 67 6.54 5.17 12.96
CA ILE A 67 6.44 5.43 11.52
C ILE A 67 4.98 5.68 11.18
N THR A 68 4.70 6.83 10.56
CA THR A 68 3.37 7.17 10.07
C THR A 68 3.35 7.09 8.55
N SER A 69 2.25 6.60 8.00
CA SER A 69 2.11 6.40 6.56
C SER A 69 0.85 7.09 6.04
N ARG A 70 0.96 7.71 4.86
CA ARG A 70 -0.18 8.33 4.18
C ARG A 70 -0.16 7.99 2.71
N VAL A 71 -1.32 7.71 2.16
CA VAL A 71 -1.52 7.67 0.71
C VAL A 71 -1.59 9.13 0.26
N THR A 72 -0.60 9.56 -0.52
CA THR A 72 -0.48 10.97 -0.93
C THR A 72 -0.90 11.21 -2.37
N ASP A 73 -0.93 10.18 -3.19
CA ASP A 73 -1.36 10.27 -4.59
C ASP A 73 -1.76 8.89 -5.10
N GLY A 74 -2.40 8.85 -6.24
CA GLY A 74 -2.72 7.60 -6.91
C GLY A 74 -3.91 7.68 -7.82
N PHE A 75 -4.17 6.57 -8.49
CA PHE A 75 -5.37 6.40 -9.33
C PHE A 75 -5.71 4.92 -9.42
N ALA A 76 -6.96 4.65 -9.77
CA ALA A 76 -7.43 3.28 -9.98
C ALA A 76 -8.36 3.25 -11.19
N ALA A 77 -8.32 2.15 -11.92
CA ALA A 77 -9.20 1.89 -13.05
C ALA A 77 -9.41 0.38 -13.16
N GLY A 78 -10.66 -0.06 -13.02
CA GLY A 78 -10.97 -1.48 -13.09
C GLY A 78 -10.24 -2.28 -12.02
N ASP A 79 -9.44 -3.26 -12.45
CA ASP A 79 -8.72 -4.19 -11.59
C ASP A 79 -7.25 -3.79 -11.34
N ARG A 80 -6.87 -2.56 -11.69
CA ARG A 80 -5.51 -2.04 -11.49
C ARG A 80 -5.54 -0.71 -10.77
N ALA A 81 -4.48 -0.49 -9.98
CA ALA A 81 -4.28 0.80 -9.32
C ALA A 81 -2.80 1.12 -9.18
N ALA A 82 -2.51 2.38 -8.95
CA ALA A 82 -1.19 2.84 -8.58
C ALA A 82 -1.34 3.80 -7.40
N LEU A 83 -0.49 3.67 -6.41
CA LEU A 83 -0.50 4.52 -5.22
C LEU A 83 0.90 5.05 -4.93
N THR A 84 0.97 6.28 -4.45
CA THR A 84 2.14 6.82 -3.79
C THR A 84 1.85 6.90 -2.30
N VAL A 85 2.71 6.28 -1.49
CA VAL A 85 2.60 6.31 -0.04
C VAL A 85 3.85 7.01 0.51
N THR A 86 3.63 8.00 1.37
CA THR A 86 4.72 8.69 2.05
C THR A 86 4.73 8.25 3.51
N CYS A 87 5.86 7.73 3.95
CA CYS A 87 6.07 7.34 5.34
C CYS A 87 7.01 8.34 6.00
N SER A 88 6.73 8.68 7.26
CA SER A 88 7.54 9.64 8.02
C SER A 88 7.99 9.00 9.31
N TYR A 89 9.28 9.18 9.64
CA TYR A 89 9.86 8.74 10.90
C TYR A 89 9.79 9.86 11.93
N ALA A 90 9.76 9.48 13.19
CA ALA A 90 9.75 10.44 14.31
C ALA A 90 10.95 11.40 14.27
N GLY A 91 12.08 10.98 13.71
CA GLY A 91 13.27 11.83 13.57
C GLY A 91 13.29 12.75 12.36
N GLY A 92 12.25 12.74 11.52
CA GLY A 92 12.10 13.64 10.38
C GLY A 92 12.50 13.05 9.02
N GLY A 93 13.04 11.85 8.97
CA GLY A 93 13.33 11.17 7.71
C GLY A 93 12.05 10.65 7.04
N GLN A 94 12.09 10.50 5.73
CA GLN A 94 10.95 10.02 4.95
C GLN A 94 11.31 8.83 4.08
N VAL A 95 10.29 8.02 3.79
CA VAL A 95 10.34 6.97 2.77
C VAL A 95 9.21 7.25 1.79
N LEU A 96 9.55 7.25 0.51
CA LEU A 96 8.58 7.39 -0.56
C LEU A 96 8.40 6.02 -1.21
N CYS A 97 7.17 5.55 -1.29
CA CYS A 97 6.83 4.28 -1.93
C CYS A 97 5.88 4.51 -3.09
N ASN A 98 6.23 4.02 -4.27
CA ASN A 98 5.29 3.92 -5.38
C ASN A 98 4.97 2.45 -5.60
N ALA A 99 3.69 2.14 -5.70
CA ALA A 99 3.23 0.76 -5.82
C ALA A 99 2.26 0.60 -6.98
N LEU A 100 2.39 -0.54 -7.67
CA LEU A 100 1.40 -1.02 -8.62
C LEU A 100 0.57 -2.10 -7.94
N LEU A 101 -0.73 -2.05 -8.13
CA LEU A 101 -1.67 -2.91 -7.43
C LEU A 101 -2.53 -3.69 -8.43
N ASP A 102 -2.75 -4.97 -8.13
CA ASP A 102 -3.83 -5.74 -8.74
C ASP A 102 -4.99 -5.81 -7.75
N LEU A 103 -6.19 -5.66 -8.26
CA LEU A 103 -7.43 -5.61 -7.48
C LEU A 103 -8.36 -6.76 -7.85
N ARG A 104 -9.13 -7.21 -6.85
CA ARG A 104 -10.25 -8.15 -7.05
C ARG A 104 -11.42 -7.64 -6.23
N ASP A 105 -12.51 -7.28 -6.92
CA ASP A 105 -13.72 -6.72 -6.28
C ASP A 105 -13.43 -5.50 -5.39
N GLY A 106 -12.50 -4.64 -5.84
CA GLY A 106 -12.11 -3.45 -5.10
C GLY A 106 -11.10 -3.66 -3.99
N ASN A 107 -10.69 -4.92 -3.74
CA ASN A 107 -9.68 -5.23 -2.73
C ASN A 107 -8.32 -5.50 -3.38
N ILE A 108 -7.26 -5.17 -2.67
CA ILE A 108 -5.90 -5.35 -3.13
C ILE A 108 -5.50 -6.82 -2.97
N VAL A 109 -5.21 -7.50 -4.09
CA VAL A 109 -4.72 -8.89 -4.08
C VAL A 109 -3.23 -8.97 -4.32
N ARG A 110 -2.64 -7.93 -4.91
CA ARG A 110 -1.20 -7.85 -5.11
C ARG A 110 -0.74 -6.40 -4.98
N TRP A 111 0.33 -6.22 -4.24
CA TRP A 111 1.03 -4.96 -4.06
C TRP A 111 2.46 -5.14 -4.54
N PHE A 112 2.92 -4.31 -5.47
CA PHE A 112 4.33 -4.28 -5.86
C PHE A 112 4.85 -2.86 -5.66
N GLY A 113 5.60 -2.65 -4.59
CA GLY A 113 6.11 -1.33 -4.21
C GLY A 113 7.61 -1.21 -4.40
N VAL A 114 8.04 -0.02 -4.78
CA VAL A 114 9.46 0.36 -4.84
C VAL A 114 9.64 1.58 -3.94
N GLN A 115 10.59 1.50 -3.04
CA GLN A 115 10.81 2.52 -2.01
C GLN A 115 12.08 3.31 -2.26
N ALA A 116 12.02 4.62 -1.97
CA ALA A 116 13.17 5.50 -1.90
C ALA A 116 13.26 6.06 -0.48
N TRP A 117 14.42 6.00 0.11
CA TRP A 117 14.64 6.32 1.51
C TRP A 117 15.55 7.52 1.66
N ASP A 118 15.26 8.39 2.62
CA ASP A 118 16.21 9.41 3.07
C ASP A 118 17.36 8.75 3.82
N ASP A 119 18.50 9.33 3.70
CA ASP A 119 19.68 8.90 4.46
C ASP A 119 19.57 9.26 5.94
#